data_9d01e7a29751359ba1365d1843e95583
#
_entry.id   9d01e7a29751359ba1365d1843e95583
#
_cell.length_a   1.000
_cell.length_b   1.000
_cell.length_c   1.000
_cell.angle_alpha   90.00
_cell.angle_beta   90.00
_cell.angle_gamma   90.00
#
_symmetry.space_group_name_H-M   'P 1'
#
loop_
_entity.id
_entity.type
_entity.pdbx_description
1 polymer ?
#
loop_
_entity_poly.entity_id
_entity_poly.type
_entity_poly.pdbx_seq_one_letter_code
_entity_poly.pdbx_strand_id
1 'polypeptide(L)'
;MKEVNNYLQIITLITIIAFISAVVISYAITTSRTTNTNTLIPSFHISSISDARGDTKLVRLYKTQIVPEVKGYHDILDASVNRISNDKLSLSIDLAGDPNKNEKYETVYLWVINYTNPSTGNSQLYTVIIPNFPPDSNFTVKGWNFAIFDNVANAYVLPLSKLSSMPKNKVEVVFDPILIGNPPSFKYMVSVMIRVNSTFLSKPPDYLVDSAPNNEIFWLKWFA
;
A
#
# COMPACT_ATOMS: atom_id res chain seq x y z
N MET A 1 21.69 -18.02 -16.40
CA MET A 1 20.87 -16.95 -17.01
C MET A 1 19.49 -16.77 -16.38
N LYS A 2 18.71 -17.81 -16.07
CA LYS A 2 17.39 -17.67 -15.42
C LYS A 2 17.46 -17.08 -13.99
N GLU A 3 18.46 -17.46 -13.19
CA GLU A 3 18.60 -16.94 -11.82
C GLU A 3 18.98 -15.46 -11.77
N VAL A 4 19.86 -14.99 -12.67
CA VAL A 4 20.25 -13.58 -12.76
C VAL A 4 19.04 -12.71 -13.12
N ASN A 5 18.13 -13.22 -13.96
CA ASN A 5 16.91 -12.52 -14.34
C ASN A 5 15.92 -12.40 -13.17
N ASN A 6 15.85 -13.42 -12.31
CA ASN A 6 15.02 -13.38 -11.10
C ASN A 6 15.54 -12.36 -10.08
N TYR A 7 16.86 -12.29 -9.87
CA TYR A 7 17.47 -11.27 -9.01
C TYR A 7 17.24 -9.85 -9.54
N LEU A 8 17.36 -9.63 -10.85
CA LEU A 8 17.13 -8.33 -11.47
C LEU A 8 15.67 -7.87 -11.30
N GLN A 9 14.70 -8.78 -11.40
CA GLN A 9 13.29 -8.47 -11.25
C GLN A 9 12.89 -8.23 -9.78
N ILE A 10 13.49 -8.95 -8.85
CA ILE A 10 13.33 -8.70 -7.41
C ILE A 10 13.92 -7.34 -7.04
N ILE A 11 15.11 -7.01 -7.55
CA ILE A 11 15.73 -5.69 -7.36
C ILE A 11 14.84 -4.59 -7.95
N THR A 12 14.25 -4.81 -9.12
CA THR A 12 13.33 -3.84 -9.74
C THR A 12 12.06 -3.63 -8.92
N LEU A 13 11.47 -4.70 -8.37
CA LEU A 13 10.32 -4.60 -7.47
C LEU A 13 10.69 -3.87 -6.17
N ILE A 14 11.84 -4.16 -5.59
CA ILE A 14 12.38 -3.47 -4.40
C ILE A 14 12.62 -1.98 -4.72
N THR A 15 13.15 -1.66 -5.88
CA THR A 15 13.40 -0.27 -6.30
C THR A 15 12.08 0.49 -6.47
N ILE A 16 11.06 -0.13 -7.01
CA ILE A 16 9.71 0.44 -7.13
C ILE A 16 9.13 0.70 -5.74
N ILE A 17 9.22 -0.29 -4.83
CA ILE A 17 8.72 -0.18 -3.46
C ILE A 17 9.49 0.90 -2.70
N ALA A 18 10.82 0.95 -2.82
CA ALA A 18 11.67 1.97 -2.21
C ALA A 18 11.36 3.37 -2.76
N PHE A 19 11.11 3.50 -4.06
CA PHE A 19 10.74 4.77 -4.68
C PHE A 19 9.34 5.23 -4.23
N ILE A 20 8.38 4.32 -4.15
CA ILE A 20 7.03 4.57 -3.62
C ILE A 20 7.12 5.02 -2.16
N SER A 21 7.88 4.27 -1.34
CA SER A 21 8.10 4.60 0.06
C SER A 21 8.81 5.95 0.21
N ALA A 22 9.79 6.27 -0.64
CA ALA A 22 10.51 7.54 -0.62
C ALA A 22 9.62 8.71 -1.03
N VAL A 23 8.74 8.56 -2.02
CA VAL A 23 7.78 9.60 -2.43
C VAL A 23 6.78 9.85 -1.31
N VAL A 24 6.20 8.79 -0.72
CA VAL A 24 5.26 8.88 0.40
C VAL A 24 5.94 9.48 1.63
N ILE A 25 7.16 9.05 1.95
CA ILE A 25 7.93 9.54 3.10
C ILE A 25 8.38 10.99 2.88
N SER A 26 8.84 11.37 1.69
CA SER A 26 9.23 12.75 1.38
C SER A 26 8.07 13.72 1.53
N TYR A 27 6.89 13.32 1.09
CA TYR A 27 5.66 14.09 1.28
C TYR A 27 5.30 14.21 2.78
N ALA A 28 5.34 13.12 3.53
CA ALA A 28 5.03 13.08 4.95
C ALA A 28 6.02 13.93 5.79
N ILE A 29 7.31 13.94 5.46
CA ILE A 29 8.34 14.71 6.16
C ILE A 29 8.21 16.22 5.86
N THR A 30 7.88 16.59 4.63
CA THR A 30 7.75 18.01 4.23
C THR A 30 6.57 18.67 4.93
N THR A 31 5.48 17.91 5.17
CA THR A 31 4.28 18.42 5.84
C THR A 31 4.37 18.42 7.37
N SER A 32 5.20 17.55 7.98
CA SER A 32 5.36 17.49 9.45
C SER A 32 6.11 18.71 10.02
N ARG A 33 6.78 19.50 9.22
CA ARG A 33 7.54 20.68 9.68
C ARG A 33 6.72 21.95 9.92
N THR A 34 5.42 21.96 9.60
CA THR A 34 4.65 23.23 9.57
C THR A 34 3.55 23.35 10.61
N THR A 35 3.30 22.38 11.49
CA THR A 35 2.23 22.52 12.50
C THR A 35 2.65 22.06 13.89
N ASN A 36 3.30 22.96 14.61
CA ASN A 36 3.36 22.89 16.06
C ASN A 36 2.16 23.69 16.62
N THR A 37 0.97 23.13 16.52
CA THR A 37 -0.21 23.60 17.28
C THR A 37 -0.72 22.42 18.10
N ASN A 38 -0.55 22.54 19.42
CA ASN A 38 -1.17 21.69 20.43
C ASN A 38 -2.70 21.85 20.39
N THR A 39 -3.35 21.30 19.40
CA THR A 39 -4.78 21.02 19.45
C THR A 39 -4.92 19.56 19.87
N LEU A 40 -5.48 19.35 21.07
CA LEU A 40 -5.99 18.06 21.52
C LEU A 40 -7.05 17.61 20.51
N ILE A 41 -6.64 16.85 19.51
CA ILE A 41 -7.57 16.15 18.60
C ILE A 41 -8.15 15.01 19.42
N PRO A 42 -9.49 14.92 19.59
CA PRO A 42 -10.09 13.78 20.25
C PRO A 42 -9.64 12.50 19.53
N SER A 43 -9.14 11.54 20.28
CA SER A 43 -8.72 10.24 19.76
C SER A 43 -9.99 9.45 19.36
N PHE A 44 -10.40 9.57 18.10
CA PHE A 44 -11.39 8.65 17.55
C PHE A 44 -10.71 7.32 17.24
N HIS A 45 -11.28 6.23 17.75
CA HIS A 45 -10.97 4.87 17.29
C HIS A 45 -11.53 4.71 15.88
N ILE A 46 -10.82 5.19 14.87
CA ILE A 46 -11.21 4.98 13.48
C ILE A 46 -10.53 3.71 13.03
N SER A 47 -11.31 2.62 12.97
CA SER A 47 -10.87 1.36 12.37
C SER A 47 -11.11 1.30 10.87
N SER A 48 -11.90 2.22 10.33
CA SER A 48 -12.19 2.32 8.91
C SER A 48 -12.27 3.76 8.44
N ILE A 49 -12.11 3.96 7.15
CA ILE A 49 -12.30 5.23 6.46
C ILE A 49 -12.97 5.00 5.13
N SER A 50 -14.03 5.79 4.87
CA SER A 50 -14.65 5.86 3.56
C SER A 50 -13.92 6.84 2.67
N ASP A 51 -13.82 6.51 1.39
CA ASP A 51 -13.18 7.30 0.36
C ASP A 51 -14.15 7.71 -0.76
N ALA A 52 -13.81 8.74 -1.51
CA ALA A 52 -14.68 9.25 -2.56
C ALA A 52 -14.58 8.40 -3.82
N ARG A 53 -15.72 8.08 -4.42
CA ARG A 53 -15.75 7.29 -5.64
C ARG A 53 -15.26 8.10 -6.84
N GLY A 54 -14.39 7.49 -7.66
CA GLY A 54 -13.98 8.03 -8.96
C GLY A 54 -12.95 9.15 -8.89
N ASP A 55 -12.13 9.18 -7.86
CA ASP A 55 -11.11 10.21 -7.66
C ASP A 55 -9.68 9.75 -7.83
N THR A 56 -9.50 8.54 -8.37
CA THR A 56 -8.18 8.02 -8.77
C THR A 56 -7.41 9.00 -9.66
N LYS A 57 -6.16 9.23 -9.34
CA LYS A 57 -5.29 10.23 -9.99
C LYS A 57 -4.24 9.56 -10.87
N LEU A 58 -3.99 10.13 -12.05
CA LEU A 58 -2.80 9.82 -12.84
C LEU A 58 -1.61 10.61 -12.28
N VAL A 59 -0.65 9.91 -11.71
CA VAL A 59 0.61 10.51 -11.26
C VAL A 59 1.65 10.33 -12.35
N ARG A 60 2.00 11.44 -12.99
CA ARG A 60 3.18 11.56 -13.86
C ARG A 60 4.25 12.32 -13.10
N LEU A 61 5.51 12.09 -13.40
CA LEU A 61 6.60 12.90 -12.86
C LEU A 61 6.22 14.38 -12.92
N TYR A 62 5.93 14.97 -11.74
CA TYR A 62 5.57 16.39 -11.53
C TYR A 62 4.17 16.85 -11.97
N LYS A 63 3.25 15.97 -12.36
CA LYS A 63 1.86 16.34 -12.69
C LYS A 63 0.88 15.29 -12.16
N THR A 64 -0.15 15.75 -11.46
CA THR A 64 -1.31 14.93 -11.05
C THR A 64 -2.52 15.34 -11.86
N GLN A 65 -3.30 14.38 -12.32
CA GLN A 65 -4.55 14.60 -13.05
C GLN A 65 -5.57 13.53 -12.66
N ILE A 66 -6.81 13.92 -12.38
CA ILE A 66 -7.90 12.97 -12.18
C ILE A 66 -8.19 12.29 -13.51
N VAL A 67 -8.34 10.98 -13.51
CA VAL A 67 -8.59 10.16 -14.70
C VAL A 67 -9.94 9.49 -14.59
N PRO A 68 -10.92 9.87 -15.42
CA PRO A 68 -12.30 9.34 -15.33
C PRO A 68 -12.44 7.88 -15.79
N GLU A 69 -11.44 7.29 -16.46
CA GLU A 69 -11.52 5.94 -17.05
C GLU A 69 -10.90 4.85 -16.19
N VAL A 70 -10.87 5.03 -14.89
CA VAL A 70 -10.32 4.05 -13.98
C VAL A 70 -11.27 2.87 -13.81
N LYS A 71 -10.71 1.66 -13.79
CA LYS A 71 -11.50 0.47 -13.48
C LYS A 71 -11.90 0.49 -12.00
N GLY A 72 -13.12 0.05 -11.69
CA GLY A 72 -13.62 0.08 -10.32
C GLY A 72 -12.75 -0.68 -9.29
N TYR A 73 -11.94 -1.66 -9.74
CA TYR A 73 -10.97 -2.35 -8.86
C TYR A 73 -9.68 -1.54 -8.57
N HIS A 74 -9.60 -0.31 -9.07
CA HIS A 74 -8.56 0.66 -8.74
C HIS A 74 -9.06 1.80 -7.84
N ASP A 75 -10.36 1.85 -7.59
CA ASP A 75 -11.07 2.92 -6.91
C ASP A 75 -11.45 2.42 -5.50
N ILE A 76 -10.79 2.97 -4.48
CA ILE A 76 -11.01 2.64 -3.08
C ILE A 76 -12.33 3.30 -2.65
N LEU A 77 -13.17 2.57 -1.93
CA LEU A 77 -14.39 3.09 -1.32
C LEU A 77 -14.30 3.12 0.20
N ASP A 78 -13.58 2.17 0.77
CA ASP A 78 -13.36 2.06 2.21
C ASP A 78 -12.06 1.30 2.48
N ALA A 79 -11.40 1.63 3.57
CA ALA A 79 -10.26 0.89 4.06
C ALA A 79 -10.37 0.68 5.56
N SER A 80 -10.08 -0.53 6.04
CA SER A 80 -10.20 -0.85 7.45
C SER A 80 -9.06 -1.71 7.99
N VAL A 81 -8.84 -1.58 9.29
CA VAL A 81 -7.92 -2.38 10.08
C VAL A 81 -8.67 -2.94 11.27
N ASN A 82 -8.68 -4.26 11.42
CA ASN A 82 -9.39 -4.95 12.49
C ASN A 82 -8.49 -6.00 13.14
N ARG A 83 -8.40 -5.99 14.48
CA ARG A 83 -7.83 -7.10 15.22
C ARG A 83 -8.90 -8.17 15.41
N ILE A 84 -8.70 -9.34 14.78
CA ILE A 84 -9.63 -10.48 14.87
C ILE A 84 -9.37 -11.27 16.16
N SER A 85 -8.09 -11.41 16.52
CA SER A 85 -7.62 -12.10 17.74
C SER A 85 -6.25 -11.55 18.15
N ASN A 86 -5.67 -12.06 19.23
CA ASN A 86 -4.35 -11.62 19.69
C ASN A 86 -3.25 -11.87 18.65
N ASP A 87 -3.41 -12.91 17.83
CA ASP A 87 -2.48 -13.38 16.82
C ASP A 87 -2.94 -13.09 15.38
N LYS A 88 -4.03 -12.33 15.19
CA LYS A 88 -4.57 -12.04 13.86
C LYS A 88 -5.01 -10.59 13.69
N LEU A 89 -4.37 -9.93 12.76
CA LEU A 89 -4.72 -8.61 12.27
C LEU A 89 -5.23 -8.73 10.82
N SER A 90 -6.40 -8.17 10.54
CA SER A 90 -6.97 -8.04 9.19
C SER A 90 -6.79 -6.64 8.68
N LEU A 91 -6.31 -6.53 7.46
CA LEU A 91 -6.30 -5.30 6.67
C LEU A 91 -7.22 -5.51 5.47
N SER A 92 -8.16 -4.61 5.23
CA SER A 92 -9.06 -4.72 4.09
C SER A 92 -9.29 -3.39 3.37
N ILE A 93 -9.49 -3.48 2.05
CA ILE A 93 -9.91 -2.39 1.16
C ILE A 93 -11.17 -2.84 0.46
N ASP A 94 -12.24 -2.06 0.54
CA ASP A 94 -13.42 -2.21 -0.31
C ASP A 94 -13.26 -1.36 -1.57
N LEU A 95 -13.56 -1.94 -2.72
CA LEU A 95 -13.33 -1.38 -4.04
C LEU A 95 -14.65 -1.20 -4.81
N ALA A 96 -14.68 -0.21 -5.69
CA ALA A 96 -15.84 0.01 -6.56
C ALA A 96 -16.06 -1.11 -7.59
N GLY A 97 -15.09 -2.01 -7.79
CA GLY A 97 -15.16 -3.15 -8.69
C GLY A 97 -14.42 -4.39 -8.20
N ASP A 98 -14.67 -5.51 -8.86
CA ASP A 98 -14.09 -6.81 -8.51
C ASP A 98 -12.61 -6.90 -8.91
N PRO A 99 -11.65 -6.97 -7.96
CA PRO A 99 -10.23 -6.99 -8.25
C PRO A 99 -9.76 -8.30 -8.91
N ASN A 100 -10.54 -9.38 -8.85
CA ASN A 100 -10.24 -10.64 -9.54
C ASN A 100 -10.44 -10.54 -11.06
N LYS A 101 -11.10 -9.47 -11.53
CA LYS A 101 -11.27 -9.18 -12.97
C LYS A 101 -10.11 -8.37 -13.57
N ASN A 102 -9.01 -8.25 -12.84
CA ASN A 102 -7.81 -7.60 -13.36
C ASN A 102 -7.04 -8.53 -14.30
N GLU A 103 -7.33 -8.42 -15.61
CA GLU A 103 -6.69 -9.22 -16.66
C GLU A 103 -5.51 -8.47 -17.33
N LYS A 104 -5.38 -7.15 -17.11
CA LYS A 104 -4.51 -6.31 -17.94
C LYS A 104 -3.47 -5.52 -17.17
N TYR A 105 -3.76 -5.08 -15.94
CA TYR A 105 -2.94 -4.07 -15.27
C TYR A 105 -2.10 -4.65 -14.16
N GLU A 106 -0.83 -4.28 -14.09
CA GLU A 106 0.02 -4.56 -12.94
C GLU A 106 -0.42 -3.67 -11.78
N THR A 107 -1.23 -4.24 -10.89
CA THR A 107 -1.84 -3.54 -9.76
C THR A 107 -1.19 -3.96 -8.47
N VAL A 108 -0.93 -3.00 -7.57
CA VAL A 108 -0.42 -3.24 -6.22
C VAL A 108 -1.30 -2.49 -5.23
N TYR A 109 -1.83 -3.20 -4.24
CA TYR A 109 -2.53 -2.64 -3.10
C TYR A 109 -1.54 -2.56 -1.93
N LEU A 110 -1.53 -1.42 -1.24
CA LEU A 110 -0.52 -1.10 -0.25
C LEU A 110 -1.14 -0.58 1.04
N TRP A 111 -0.61 -1.02 2.17
CA TRP A 111 -0.74 -0.30 3.44
C TRP A 111 0.66 0.12 3.88
N VAL A 112 0.80 1.40 4.22
CA VAL A 112 1.98 1.89 4.92
C VAL A 112 1.61 2.07 6.39
N ILE A 113 2.33 1.37 7.27
CA ILE A 113 2.08 1.33 8.71
C ILE A 113 3.24 1.99 9.43
N ASN A 114 2.95 2.98 10.26
CA ASN A 114 3.96 3.71 11.04
C ASN A 114 3.57 3.73 12.52
N TYR A 115 4.50 3.37 13.39
CA TYR A 115 4.34 3.50 14.83
C TYR A 115 5.68 3.78 15.53
N THR A 116 5.61 4.28 16.77
CA THR A 116 6.77 4.39 17.64
C THR A 116 6.80 3.17 18.55
N ASN A 117 7.90 2.43 18.51
CA ASN A 117 8.08 1.27 19.40
C ASN A 117 8.17 1.78 20.87
N PRO A 118 7.23 1.38 21.73
CA PRO A 118 7.15 1.90 23.09
C PRO A 118 8.36 1.51 23.96
N SER A 119 9.03 0.41 23.63
CA SER A 119 10.19 -0.08 24.40
C SER A 119 11.50 0.61 24.03
N THR A 120 11.65 1.06 22.78
CA THR A 120 12.90 1.66 22.27
C THR A 120 12.76 3.15 21.93
N GLY A 121 11.54 3.68 21.80
CA GLY A 121 11.26 5.03 21.31
C GLY A 121 11.52 5.23 19.81
N ASN A 122 11.95 4.18 19.09
CA ASN A 122 12.28 4.28 17.67
C ASN A 122 11.03 4.21 16.79
N SER A 123 11.04 4.99 15.71
CA SER A 123 10.03 4.88 14.66
C SER A 123 10.22 3.59 13.88
N GLN A 124 9.11 2.89 13.62
CA GLN A 124 9.02 1.70 12.81
C GLN A 124 8.12 1.99 11.61
N LEU A 125 8.52 1.55 10.44
CA LEU A 125 7.79 1.77 9.20
C LEU A 125 7.74 0.48 8.39
N TYR A 126 6.52 -0.04 8.18
CA TYR A 126 6.27 -1.24 7.40
C TYR A 126 5.42 -0.94 6.18
N THR A 127 5.65 -1.66 5.09
CA THR A 127 4.75 -1.69 3.94
C THR A 127 4.21 -3.10 3.76
N VAL A 128 2.89 -3.22 3.85
CA VAL A 128 2.16 -4.43 3.46
C VAL A 128 1.82 -4.32 1.99
N ILE A 129 2.22 -5.31 1.20
CA ILE A 129 2.23 -5.26 -0.26
C ILE A 129 1.42 -6.42 -0.79
N ILE A 130 0.38 -6.12 -1.60
CA ILE A 130 -0.48 -7.12 -2.21
C ILE A 130 -0.51 -6.88 -3.72
N PRO A 131 0.45 -7.44 -4.48
CA PRO A 131 0.42 -7.36 -5.92
C PRO A 131 -0.62 -8.31 -6.51
N ASN A 132 -1.29 -7.83 -7.57
CA ASN A 132 -2.12 -8.61 -8.46
C ASN A 132 -1.66 -8.35 -9.90
N PHE A 133 -0.79 -9.22 -10.41
CA PHE A 133 -0.23 -9.06 -11.74
C PHE A 133 -0.90 -10.03 -12.72
N PRO A 134 -1.31 -9.54 -13.91
CA PRO A 134 -1.94 -10.36 -14.93
C PRO A 134 -0.97 -11.42 -15.50
N PRO A 135 -1.49 -12.46 -16.16
CA PRO A 135 -0.67 -13.54 -16.72
C PRO A 135 0.39 -13.09 -17.72
N ASP A 136 0.10 -12.04 -18.48
CA ASP A 136 0.97 -11.44 -19.50
C ASP A 136 1.93 -10.37 -18.96
N SER A 137 1.89 -10.09 -17.67
CA SER A 137 2.83 -9.17 -17.03
C SER A 137 4.29 -9.58 -17.27
N ASN A 138 5.19 -8.61 -17.34
CA ASN A 138 6.62 -8.85 -17.44
C ASN A 138 7.26 -9.32 -16.12
N PHE A 139 6.54 -9.24 -14.99
CA PHE A 139 7.03 -9.78 -13.73
C PHE A 139 6.94 -11.31 -13.71
N THR A 140 7.90 -11.96 -13.05
CA THR A 140 7.87 -13.42 -12.83
C THR A 140 6.74 -13.85 -11.91
N VAL A 141 6.38 -12.99 -10.97
CA VAL A 141 5.28 -13.20 -10.04
C VAL A 141 3.97 -12.84 -10.73
N LYS A 142 3.01 -13.77 -10.75
CA LYS A 142 1.70 -13.62 -11.39
C LYS A 142 0.57 -13.80 -10.39
N GLY A 143 -0.57 -13.15 -10.68
CA GLY A 143 -1.76 -13.22 -9.83
C GLY A 143 -1.55 -12.58 -8.46
N TRP A 144 -2.33 -13.04 -7.49
CA TRP A 144 -2.34 -12.54 -6.14
C TRP A 144 -1.13 -13.02 -5.34
N ASN A 145 -0.46 -12.09 -4.69
CA ASN A 145 0.64 -12.36 -3.78
C ASN A 145 0.56 -11.43 -2.57
N PHE A 146 1.35 -11.72 -1.54
CA PHE A 146 1.40 -10.97 -0.29
C PHE A 146 2.83 -10.91 0.23
N ALA A 147 3.25 -9.76 0.71
CA ALA A 147 4.53 -9.54 1.37
C ALA A 147 4.44 -8.46 2.44
N ILE A 148 5.36 -8.50 3.40
CA ILE A 148 5.58 -7.43 4.37
C ILE A 148 7.03 -7.00 4.27
N PHE A 149 7.26 -5.70 4.10
CA PHE A 149 8.58 -5.09 4.00
C PHE A 149 8.80 -4.13 5.17
N ASP A 150 9.92 -4.29 5.86
CA ASP A 150 10.40 -3.35 6.87
C ASP A 150 11.23 -2.26 6.16
N ASN A 151 10.72 -1.03 6.12
CA ASN A 151 11.38 0.08 5.45
C ASN A 151 12.58 0.63 6.25
N VAL A 152 12.61 0.40 7.57
CA VAL A 152 13.74 0.81 8.42
C VAL A 152 14.90 -0.15 8.28
N ALA A 153 14.63 -1.46 8.35
CA ALA A 153 15.63 -2.50 8.15
C ALA A 153 15.99 -2.71 6.67
N ASN A 154 15.19 -2.15 5.74
CA ASN A 154 15.29 -2.35 4.29
C ASN A 154 15.28 -3.84 3.90
N ALA A 155 14.36 -4.59 4.47
CA ALA A 155 14.29 -6.06 4.31
C ALA A 155 12.85 -6.58 4.33
N TYR A 156 12.62 -7.72 3.67
CA TYR A 156 11.36 -8.44 3.81
C TYR A 156 11.28 -9.13 5.18
N VAL A 157 10.23 -8.83 5.93
CA VAL A 157 9.82 -9.61 7.12
C VAL A 157 9.08 -10.86 6.67
N LEU A 158 8.19 -10.70 5.68
CA LEU A 158 7.53 -11.78 4.99
C LEU A 158 7.79 -11.64 3.50
N PRO A 159 8.54 -12.57 2.87
CA PRO A 159 8.77 -12.54 1.42
C PRO A 159 7.48 -12.80 0.65
N LEU A 160 7.48 -12.44 -0.64
CA LEU A 160 6.34 -12.66 -1.53
C LEU A 160 5.86 -14.11 -1.48
N SER A 161 4.63 -14.29 -1.05
CA SER A 161 3.93 -15.57 -0.99
C SER A 161 2.62 -15.50 -1.77
N LYS A 162 2.27 -16.59 -2.44
CA LYS A 162 1.08 -16.66 -3.29
C LYS A 162 -0.18 -16.71 -2.44
N LEU A 163 -1.18 -15.90 -2.84
CA LEU A 163 -2.54 -15.96 -2.35
C LEU A 163 -3.46 -16.65 -3.38
N SER A 164 -4.57 -17.21 -2.93
CA SER A 164 -5.52 -17.90 -3.82
C SER A 164 -6.33 -16.91 -4.66
N SER A 165 -7.23 -16.21 -4.03
CA SER A 165 -8.12 -15.20 -4.63
C SER A 165 -8.61 -14.26 -3.56
N MET A 166 -9.13 -13.11 -3.96
CA MET A 166 -9.75 -12.14 -3.07
C MET A 166 -11.28 -12.27 -3.09
N PRO A 167 -11.97 -11.83 -2.02
CA PRO A 167 -13.41 -11.66 -2.05
C PRO A 167 -13.82 -10.67 -3.16
N LYS A 168 -15.08 -10.78 -3.61
CA LYS A 168 -15.61 -9.86 -4.60
C LYS A 168 -15.58 -8.42 -4.05
N ASN A 169 -15.10 -7.49 -4.86
CA ASN A 169 -14.99 -6.06 -4.54
C ASN A 169 -14.18 -5.75 -3.26
N LYS A 170 -13.30 -6.66 -2.85
CA LYS A 170 -12.49 -6.48 -1.64
C LYS A 170 -11.10 -7.04 -1.82
N VAL A 171 -10.12 -6.37 -1.26
CA VAL A 171 -8.77 -6.91 -1.02
C VAL A 171 -8.61 -7.06 0.47
N GLU A 172 -8.32 -8.26 0.94
CA GLU A 172 -8.16 -8.54 2.36
C GLU A 172 -6.98 -9.48 2.62
N VAL A 173 -6.20 -9.16 3.64
CA VAL A 173 -5.16 -10.04 4.16
C VAL A 173 -5.26 -10.14 5.67
N VAL A 174 -4.98 -11.33 6.17
CA VAL A 174 -4.91 -11.62 7.61
C VAL A 174 -3.53 -12.16 7.91
N PHE A 175 -2.86 -11.58 8.89
CA PHE A 175 -1.53 -12.00 9.30
C PHE A 175 -1.33 -11.83 10.81
N ASP A 176 -0.28 -12.47 11.34
CA ASP A 176 0.12 -12.32 12.74
C ASP A 176 0.75 -10.93 12.94
N PRO A 177 0.19 -10.06 13.81
CA PRO A 177 0.73 -8.73 14.07
C PRO A 177 2.18 -8.73 14.59
N ILE A 178 2.71 -9.85 15.05
CA ILE A 178 4.12 -10.01 15.42
C ILE A 178 5.06 -9.66 14.24
N LEU A 179 4.61 -9.89 13.00
CA LEU A 179 5.36 -9.58 11.79
C LEU A 179 5.63 -8.09 11.60
N ILE A 180 4.85 -7.24 12.26
CA ILE A 180 5.05 -5.79 12.30
C ILE A 180 5.36 -5.31 13.72
N GLY A 181 5.88 -6.18 14.61
CA GLY A 181 6.27 -5.86 15.97
C GLY A 181 5.13 -5.76 16.98
N ASN A 182 3.92 -6.29 16.64
CA ASN A 182 2.73 -6.32 17.49
C ASN A 182 2.41 -4.99 18.20
N PRO A 183 2.32 -3.86 17.47
CA PRO A 183 2.08 -2.57 18.09
C PRO A 183 0.69 -2.48 18.72
N PRO A 184 0.55 -1.81 19.90
CA PRO A 184 -0.77 -1.57 20.52
C PRO A 184 -1.56 -0.50 19.76
N SER A 185 -0.90 0.31 18.94
CA SER A 185 -1.51 1.30 18.05
C SER A 185 -0.53 1.68 16.96
N PHE A 186 -1.05 2.10 15.81
CA PHE A 186 -0.24 2.61 14.71
C PHE A 186 -1.01 3.61 13.85
N LYS A 187 -0.28 4.36 13.06
CA LYS A 187 -0.83 5.16 11.98
C LYS A 187 -0.71 4.38 10.67
N TYR A 188 -1.67 4.53 9.78
CA TYR A 188 -1.63 3.88 8.48
C TYR A 188 -2.20 4.76 7.37
N MET A 189 -1.81 4.45 6.15
CA MET A 189 -2.41 4.95 4.92
C MET A 189 -2.53 3.79 3.94
N VAL A 190 -3.47 3.91 3.02
CA VAL A 190 -3.78 2.87 2.02
C VAL A 190 -3.67 3.48 0.63
N SER A 191 -3.15 2.72 -0.31
CA SER A 191 -3.08 3.13 -1.71
C SER A 191 -3.25 1.94 -2.65
N VAL A 192 -3.84 2.19 -3.80
CA VAL A 192 -3.81 1.31 -4.96
C VAL A 192 -2.94 1.96 -6.02
N MET A 193 -1.97 1.23 -6.52
CA MET A 193 -1.06 1.70 -7.57
C MET A 193 -1.14 0.81 -8.79
N ILE A 194 -1.27 1.43 -9.96
CA ILE A 194 -1.38 0.73 -11.23
C ILE A 194 -0.30 1.26 -12.17
N ARG A 195 0.47 0.38 -12.74
CA ARG A 195 1.42 0.74 -13.79
C ARG A 195 0.71 0.80 -15.14
N VAL A 196 0.75 1.98 -15.76
CA VAL A 196 0.05 2.24 -17.03
C VAL A 196 0.89 1.92 -18.25
N ASN A 197 2.23 2.03 -18.16
CA ASN A 197 3.14 1.80 -19.29
C ASN A 197 4.15 0.68 -19.01
N SER A 198 4.22 -0.29 -19.93
CA SER A 198 5.07 -1.48 -19.82
C SER A 198 6.55 -1.28 -20.24
N THR A 199 6.93 -0.13 -20.74
CA THR A 199 8.30 0.12 -21.22
C THR A 199 9.19 0.64 -20.10
N PHE A 200 9.72 -0.27 -19.31
CA PHE A 200 10.60 -0.01 -18.15
C PHE A 200 11.94 0.66 -18.48
N LEU A 201 12.37 0.70 -19.74
CA LEU A 201 13.75 1.01 -20.05
C LEU A 201 14.02 2.44 -20.54
N SER A 202 13.00 3.27 -20.78
CA SER A 202 13.23 4.59 -21.38
C SER A 202 12.52 5.78 -20.74
N LYS A 203 11.54 5.55 -19.86
CA LYS A 203 10.85 6.64 -19.13
C LYS A 203 10.40 6.13 -17.76
N PRO A 204 10.38 7.00 -16.72
CA PRO A 204 9.73 6.67 -15.47
C PRO A 204 8.28 6.26 -15.76
N PRO A 205 7.81 5.16 -15.17
CA PRO A 205 6.46 4.67 -15.44
C PRO A 205 5.43 5.69 -14.96
N ASP A 206 4.37 5.87 -15.75
CA ASP A 206 3.17 6.57 -15.32
C ASP A 206 2.37 5.61 -14.40
N TYR A 207 1.92 6.11 -13.25
CA TYR A 207 1.07 5.36 -12.33
C TYR A 207 -0.30 6.02 -12.23
N LEU A 208 -1.34 5.19 -12.18
CA LEU A 208 -2.61 5.58 -11.59
C LEU A 208 -2.50 5.29 -10.10
N VAL A 209 -2.95 6.21 -9.28
CA VAL A 209 -2.92 6.08 -7.83
C VAL A 209 -4.25 6.51 -7.25
N ASP A 210 -4.78 5.69 -6.39
CA ASP A 210 -5.84 6.03 -5.49
C ASP A 210 -5.40 5.83 -4.04
N SER A 211 -5.85 6.66 -3.10
CA SER A 211 -5.38 6.63 -1.72
C SER A 211 -6.48 7.02 -0.75
N ALA A 212 -6.60 6.26 0.32
CA ALA A 212 -7.47 6.58 1.43
C ALA A 212 -6.63 6.89 2.70
N PRO A 213 -6.82 8.06 3.33
CA PRO A 213 -7.71 9.15 2.88
C PRO A 213 -7.13 9.90 1.66
N ASN A 214 -8.01 10.51 0.90
CA ASN A 214 -7.69 11.34 -0.27
C ASN A 214 -6.70 12.47 -0.01
N ASN A 215 -6.61 12.90 1.21
CA ASN A 215 -5.65 13.89 1.63
C ASN A 215 -4.41 13.16 2.18
N GLU A 216 -3.39 12.98 1.36
CA GLU A 216 -2.12 12.31 1.66
C GLU A 216 -1.39 12.83 2.92
N ILE A 217 -1.89 13.93 3.51
CA ILE A 217 -1.35 14.55 4.73
C ILE A 217 -1.84 13.85 6.00
N PHE A 218 -2.92 13.10 5.94
CA PHE A 218 -3.56 12.53 7.13
C PHE A 218 -3.35 11.01 7.21
N TRP A 219 -2.53 10.63 8.18
CA TRP A 219 -2.42 9.25 8.62
C TRP A 219 -3.65 8.89 9.46
N LEU A 220 -4.26 7.77 9.14
CA LEU A 220 -5.28 7.18 10.00
C LEU A 220 -4.62 6.56 11.23
N LYS A 221 -5.33 6.57 12.35
CA LYS A 221 -4.82 5.99 13.59
C LYS A 221 -5.68 4.79 13.97
N TRP A 222 -5.03 3.67 14.17
CA TRP A 222 -5.62 2.45 14.68
C TRP A 222 -5.13 2.17 16.10
N PHE A 223 -6.02 1.58 16.93
CA PHE A 223 -5.73 1.14 18.29
C PHE A 223 -6.19 -0.32 18.44
N ALA A 224 -5.38 -1.15 19.15
CA ALA A 224 -5.72 -2.53 19.49
C ALA A 224 -6.83 -2.62 20.54
#